data_d3be4bb8c9bd2b148351c43f687d120b
#
_entry.id   d3be4bb8c9bd2b148351c43f687d120b
#
_cell.length_a   1.000
_cell.length_b   1.000
_cell.length_c   1.000
_cell.angle_alpha   90.00
_cell.angle_beta   90.00
_cell.angle_gamma   90.00
#
_symmetry.space_group_name_H-M   'P 1'
#
loop_
_entity.id
_entity.type
_entity.pdbx_description
1 polymer ?
#
loop_
_entity_poly.entity_id
_entity_poly.type
_entity_poly.pdbx_seq_one_letter_code
_entity_poly.pdbx_strand_id
1 'polypeptide(L)'
;MVKLWAVTDIGLVRKENQDAYATVQETAAGYTICVVCDGMGGPAGGKLASKIAVETFTSELEKVLTPEMTHEQLREASSYAVSLANHAICKSAKELEEYRNMGTTLVAAVVRGNEAVITNVGDSRAYHICESGIRRVTKDHSLVERMVDHGDITAEEARYHPNRNLITRALGVDSNAESDGFFCTLQPGEFLLLCTDGLSGTVTDQEMLFEVIHSEDHDTCLERLLEIARSQGAPDNVTAVLLRNL
;
A
#
# COMPACT_ATOMS: atom_id res chain seq x y z
N MET A 1 3.44 16.17 14.45
CA MET A 1 2.32 16.54 13.53
C MET A 1 2.67 15.95 12.17
N VAL A 2 1.69 15.41 11.42
CA VAL A 2 1.95 14.81 10.10
C VAL A 2 1.24 15.60 9.01
N LYS A 3 1.83 15.61 7.82
CA LYS A 3 1.22 16.11 6.58
C LYS A 3 1.04 14.95 5.60
N LEU A 4 -0.05 14.98 4.85
CA LEU A 4 -0.43 13.92 3.92
C LEU A 4 -0.66 14.48 2.52
N TRP A 5 -0.25 13.72 1.51
CA TRP A 5 -0.55 13.94 0.10
C TRP A 5 -0.91 12.61 -0.53
N ALA A 6 -1.78 12.62 -1.51
CA ALA A 6 -2.18 11.40 -2.20
C ALA A 6 -2.47 11.67 -3.66
N VAL A 7 -2.19 10.68 -4.49
CA VAL A 7 -2.49 10.69 -5.91
C VAL A 7 -2.96 9.31 -6.35
N THR A 8 -3.88 9.27 -7.31
CA THR A 8 -4.28 8.05 -8.00
C THR A 8 -4.53 8.35 -9.46
N ASP A 9 -4.08 7.46 -10.33
CA ASP A 9 -4.16 7.59 -11.77
C ASP A 9 -4.49 6.25 -12.44
N ILE A 10 -5.25 6.29 -13.53
CA ILE A 10 -5.64 5.10 -14.28
C ILE A 10 -4.48 4.46 -15.04
N GLY A 11 -3.37 5.20 -15.25
CA GLY A 11 -2.31 4.79 -16.16
C GLY A 11 -2.65 4.97 -17.63
N LEU A 12 -1.84 4.40 -18.52
CA LEU A 12 -1.99 4.58 -19.97
C LEU A 12 -2.61 3.37 -20.67
N VAL A 13 -2.71 2.22 -20.01
CA VAL A 13 -3.14 0.95 -20.63
C VAL A 13 -4.49 0.47 -20.09
N ARG A 14 -4.73 0.66 -18.81
CA ARG A 14 -5.96 0.21 -18.14
C ARG A 14 -7.15 1.05 -18.57
N LYS A 15 -8.35 0.45 -18.52
CA LYS A 15 -9.63 1.13 -18.86
C LYS A 15 -10.37 1.63 -17.63
N GLU A 16 -10.02 1.10 -16.48
CA GLU A 16 -10.56 1.46 -15.16
C GLU A 16 -9.45 1.60 -14.14
N ASN A 17 -9.65 2.46 -13.17
CA ASN A 17 -8.82 2.50 -11.98
C ASN A 17 -9.45 1.57 -10.93
N GLN A 18 -8.71 0.51 -10.58
CA GLN A 18 -9.10 -0.49 -9.58
C GLN A 18 -8.34 -0.30 -8.25
N ASP A 19 -7.42 0.65 -8.22
CA ASP A 19 -6.78 1.07 -6.98
C ASP A 19 -7.76 1.85 -6.09
N ALA A 20 -7.54 1.78 -4.78
CA ALA A 20 -8.21 2.62 -3.80
C ALA A 20 -7.24 3.04 -2.71
N TYR A 21 -7.49 4.21 -2.12
CA TYR A 21 -6.75 4.66 -0.94
C TYR A 21 -7.67 5.39 0.04
N ALA A 22 -7.24 5.49 1.28
CA ALA A 22 -7.80 6.39 2.29
C ALA A 22 -6.71 7.00 3.14
N THR A 23 -6.97 8.23 3.59
CA THR A 23 -6.15 8.93 4.57
C THR A 23 -7.04 9.51 5.66
N VAL A 24 -6.71 9.22 6.92
CA VAL A 24 -7.32 9.84 8.10
C VAL A 24 -6.21 10.61 8.80
N GLN A 25 -6.27 11.94 8.75
CA GLN A 25 -5.19 12.80 9.24
C GLN A 25 -5.03 12.72 10.75
N GLU A 26 -6.14 12.62 11.48
CA GLU A 26 -6.13 12.48 12.93
C GLU A 26 -7.41 11.77 13.38
N THR A 27 -7.26 10.58 13.93
CA THR A 27 -8.35 9.85 14.58
C THR A 27 -8.65 10.44 15.95
N ALA A 28 -9.81 10.09 16.54
CA ALA A 28 -10.13 10.47 17.91
C ALA A 28 -9.10 10.02 18.96
N ALA A 29 -8.34 8.97 18.65
CA ALA A 29 -7.25 8.44 19.49
C ALA A 29 -5.89 9.09 19.19
N GLY A 30 -5.80 10.07 18.26
CA GLY A 30 -4.58 10.80 17.92
C GLY A 30 -3.64 10.05 16.98
N TYR A 31 -4.16 9.15 16.14
CA TYR A 31 -3.39 8.45 15.11
C TYR A 31 -3.72 8.99 13.71
N THR A 32 -2.71 8.97 12.84
CA THR A 32 -2.89 9.14 11.40
C THR A 32 -2.94 7.77 10.75
N ILE A 33 -3.89 7.54 9.84
CA ILE A 33 -4.02 6.28 9.08
C ILE A 33 -3.88 6.58 7.60
N CYS A 34 -3.04 5.80 6.91
CA CYS A 34 -2.92 5.76 5.46
C CYS A 34 -3.12 4.33 4.99
N VAL A 35 -3.90 4.14 3.93
CA VAL A 35 -4.17 2.83 3.32
C VAL A 35 -4.11 2.97 1.82
N VAL A 36 -3.45 2.01 1.15
CA VAL A 36 -3.42 1.87 -0.31
C VAL A 36 -3.73 0.42 -0.65
N CYS A 37 -4.61 0.20 -1.61
CA CYS A 37 -5.07 -1.10 -2.07
C CYS A 37 -5.07 -1.15 -3.60
N ASP A 38 -4.51 -2.22 -4.17
CA ASP A 38 -4.55 -2.53 -5.61
C ASP A 38 -5.56 -3.65 -5.84
N GLY A 39 -6.60 -3.35 -6.60
CA GLY A 39 -7.72 -4.25 -6.83
C GLY A 39 -7.52 -5.16 -8.03
N MET A 40 -7.81 -6.45 -7.86
CA MET A 40 -7.70 -7.46 -8.91
C MET A 40 -8.98 -8.31 -9.02
N GLY A 41 -9.15 -9.05 -10.13
CA GLY A 41 -10.26 -9.99 -10.31
C GLY A 41 -11.28 -9.59 -11.38
N GLY A 42 -10.81 -8.98 -12.46
CA GLY A 42 -11.62 -8.60 -13.62
C GLY A 42 -12.25 -7.20 -13.52
N PRO A 43 -12.98 -6.75 -14.57
CA PRO A 43 -13.33 -5.34 -14.71
C PRO A 43 -14.12 -4.74 -13.54
N ALA A 44 -15.06 -5.48 -12.95
CA ALA A 44 -15.90 -4.95 -11.86
C ALA A 44 -15.38 -5.37 -10.46
N GLY A 45 -14.71 -6.51 -10.33
CA GLY A 45 -14.37 -7.12 -9.06
C GLY A 45 -13.27 -6.39 -8.32
N GLY A 46 -12.17 -6.06 -8.99
CA GLY A 46 -11.00 -5.42 -8.36
C GLY A 46 -11.34 -4.08 -7.71
N LYS A 47 -12.05 -3.23 -8.43
CA LYS A 47 -12.49 -1.92 -7.92
C LYS A 47 -13.38 -2.04 -6.67
N LEU A 48 -14.26 -3.03 -6.66
CA LEU A 48 -15.12 -3.27 -5.49
C LEU A 48 -14.30 -3.80 -4.32
N ALA A 49 -13.38 -4.75 -4.57
CA ALA A 49 -12.54 -5.34 -3.55
C ALA A 49 -11.64 -4.31 -2.87
N SER A 50 -10.92 -3.48 -3.64
CA SER A 50 -10.05 -2.42 -3.09
C SER A 50 -10.85 -1.39 -2.29
N LYS A 51 -12.03 -0.99 -2.78
CA LYS A 51 -12.92 -0.09 -2.05
C LYS A 51 -13.39 -0.68 -0.72
N ILE A 52 -13.89 -1.92 -0.72
CA ILE A 52 -14.31 -2.61 0.52
C ILE A 52 -13.14 -2.72 1.49
N ALA A 53 -11.95 -3.07 1.01
CA ALA A 53 -10.75 -3.20 1.84
C ALA A 53 -10.44 -1.88 2.56
N VAL A 54 -10.32 -0.79 1.81
CA VAL A 54 -10.01 0.54 2.36
C VAL A 54 -11.06 0.99 3.38
N GLU A 55 -12.36 0.91 3.02
CA GLU A 55 -13.46 1.37 3.88
C GLU A 55 -13.56 0.53 5.15
N THR A 56 -13.50 -0.81 5.03
CA THR A 56 -13.61 -1.71 6.18
C THR A 56 -12.39 -1.61 7.08
N PHE A 57 -11.19 -1.67 6.53
CA PHE A 57 -9.96 -1.56 7.33
C PHE A 57 -9.95 -0.27 8.15
N THR A 58 -10.20 0.87 7.50
CA THR A 58 -10.17 2.17 8.16
C THR A 58 -11.23 2.27 9.25
N SER A 59 -12.49 1.95 8.92
CA SER A 59 -13.61 2.07 9.88
C SER A 59 -13.50 1.11 11.07
N GLU A 60 -13.05 -0.13 10.86
CA GLU A 60 -12.89 -1.10 11.92
C GLU A 60 -11.69 -0.80 12.81
N LEU A 61 -10.60 -0.31 12.21
CA LEU A 61 -9.44 0.11 12.97
C LEU A 61 -9.75 1.31 13.88
N GLU A 62 -10.43 2.35 13.36
CA GLU A 62 -10.83 3.51 14.17
C GLU A 62 -11.67 3.14 15.40
N LYS A 63 -12.49 2.09 15.34
CA LYS A 63 -13.33 1.64 16.47
C LYS A 63 -12.52 1.04 17.63
N VAL A 64 -11.37 0.46 17.33
CA VAL A 64 -10.56 -0.26 18.33
C VAL A 64 -9.33 0.52 18.79
N LEU A 65 -8.96 1.60 18.06
CA LEU A 65 -7.85 2.45 18.46
C LEU A 65 -8.16 3.18 19.77
N THR A 66 -7.23 3.05 20.72
CA THR A 66 -7.22 3.82 21.98
C THR A 66 -5.92 4.62 22.09
N PRO A 67 -5.92 5.74 22.80
CA PRO A 67 -4.66 6.45 23.07
C PRO A 67 -3.62 5.52 23.74
N GLU A 68 -2.34 5.70 23.36
CA GLU A 68 -1.22 5.00 24.02
C GLU A 68 -1.15 3.47 23.82
N MET A 69 -1.70 2.95 22.71
CA MET A 69 -1.46 1.56 22.33
C MET A 69 0.02 1.30 22.08
N THR A 70 0.50 0.15 22.50
CA THR A 70 1.85 -0.33 22.17
C THR A 70 1.92 -0.72 20.69
N HIS A 71 3.13 -0.83 20.14
CA HIS A 71 3.33 -1.31 18.77
C HIS A 71 2.68 -2.67 18.52
N GLU A 72 2.78 -3.57 19.49
CA GLU A 72 2.18 -4.91 19.37
C GLU A 72 0.64 -4.83 19.35
N GLN A 73 0.04 -4.00 20.21
CA GLN A 73 -1.40 -3.79 20.21
C GLN A 73 -1.88 -3.14 18.89
N LEU A 74 -1.11 -2.19 18.32
CA LEU A 74 -1.42 -1.60 17.02
C LEU A 74 -1.30 -2.63 15.89
N ARG A 75 -0.28 -3.50 15.94
CA ARG A 75 -0.10 -4.59 14.99
C ARG A 75 -1.28 -5.57 15.04
N GLU A 76 -1.68 -5.98 16.26
CA GLU A 76 -2.83 -6.86 16.45
C GLU A 76 -4.14 -6.21 15.99
N ALA A 77 -4.38 -4.95 16.32
CA ALA A 77 -5.56 -4.19 15.89
C ALA A 77 -5.61 -4.07 14.35
N SER A 78 -4.48 -3.78 13.71
CA SER A 78 -4.38 -3.71 12.26
C SER A 78 -4.62 -5.07 11.60
N SER A 79 -4.02 -6.14 12.12
CA SER A 79 -4.24 -7.51 11.63
C SER A 79 -5.71 -7.94 11.79
N TYR A 80 -6.36 -7.56 12.88
CA TYR A 80 -7.79 -7.79 13.08
C TYR A 80 -8.63 -7.03 12.04
N ALA A 81 -8.35 -5.76 11.80
CA ALA A 81 -9.02 -4.97 10.77
C ALA A 81 -8.83 -5.56 9.36
N VAL A 82 -7.63 -6.09 9.03
CA VAL A 82 -7.36 -6.86 7.80
C VAL A 82 -8.28 -8.08 7.70
N SER A 83 -8.44 -8.85 8.79
CA SER A 83 -9.29 -10.03 8.77
C SER A 83 -10.77 -9.70 8.52
N LEU A 84 -11.24 -8.57 9.06
CA LEU A 84 -12.61 -8.09 8.83
C LEU A 84 -12.80 -7.60 7.39
N ALA A 85 -11.81 -6.88 6.83
CA ALA A 85 -11.81 -6.46 5.43
C ALA A 85 -11.85 -7.68 4.50
N ASN A 86 -11.00 -8.68 4.76
CA ASN A 86 -11.01 -9.93 4.00
C ASN A 86 -12.38 -10.63 4.04
N HIS A 87 -12.96 -10.73 5.23
CA HIS A 87 -14.28 -11.34 5.39
C HIS A 87 -15.37 -10.58 4.59
N ALA A 88 -15.34 -9.25 4.62
CA ALA A 88 -16.28 -8.42 3.87
C ALA A 88 -16.15 -8.64 2.35
N ILE A 89 -14.91 -8.69 1.81
CA ILE A 89 -14.66 -8.98 0.41
C ILE A 89 -15.14 -10.39 0.05
N CYS A 90 -14.77 -11.42 0.82
CA CYS A 90 -15.20 -12.78 0.58
C CYS A 90 -16.72 -12.97 0.64
N LYS A 91 -17.42 -12.17 1.47
CA LYS A 91 -18.87 -12.15 1.52
C LYS A 91 -19.47 -11.56 0.25
N SER A 92 -19.00 -10.39 -0.17
CA SER A 92 -19.48 -9.71 -1.38
C SER A 92 -19.16 -10.50 -2.66
N ALA A 93 -18.01 -11.22 -2.71
CA ALA A 93 -17.65 -12.09 -3.82
C ALA A 93 -18.65 -13.24 -4.06
N LYS A 94 -19.48 -13.58 -3.09
CA LYS A 94 -20.52 -14.63 -3.20
C LYS A 94 -21.86 -14.10 -3.71
N GLU A 95 -22.05 -12.79 -3.75
CA GLU A 95 -23.35 -12.20 -4.10
C GLU A 95 -23.61 -12.25 -5.62
N LEU A 96 -22.57 -12.05 -6.44
CA LEU A 96 -22.67 -12.08 -7.91
C LEU A 96 -21.51 -12.86 -8.52
N GLU A 97 -21.79 -13.63 -9.58
CA GLU A 97 -20.77 -14.44 -10.28
C GLU A 97 -19.61 -13.59 -10.82
N GLU A 98 -19.88 -12.35 -11.24
CA GLU A 98 -18.87 -11.41 -11.76
C GLU A 98 -17.84 -10.98 -10.71
N TYR A 99 -18.12 -11.13 -9.41
CA TYR A 99 -17.24 -10.79 -8.29
C TYR A 99 -16.51 -11.99 -7.70
N ARG A 100 -16.76 -13.20 -8.22
CA ARG A 100 -16.29 -14.46 -7.64
C ARG A 100 -14.79 -14.55 -7.42
N ASN A 101 -14.00 -13.89 -8.26
CA ASN A 101 -12.53 -13.91 -8.19
C ASN A 101 -11.95 -12.56 -7.80
N MET A 102 -12.74 -11.68 -7.17
CA MET A 102 -12.24 -10.39 -6.76
C MET A 102 -11.32 -10.49 -5.57
N GLY A 103 -10.30 -9.68 -5.57
CA GLY A 103 -9.35 -9.56 -4.47
C GLY A 103 -8.65 -8.22 -4.52
N THR A 104 -7.80 -7.97 -3.54
CA THR A 104 -6.99 -6.76 -3.50
C THR A 104 -5.76 -6.94 -2.61
N THR A 105 -4.72 -6.17 -2.89
CA THR A 105 -3.62 -5.94 -1.92
C THR A 105 -4.09 -5.02 -0.82
N LEU A 106 -3.30 -4.88 0.22
CA LEU A 106 -3.43 -3.83 1.23
C LEU A 106 -2.06 -3.49 1.80
N VAL A 107 -1.66 -2.23 1.70
CA VAL A 107 -0.58 -1.67 2.50
C VAL A 107 -1.13 -0.50 3.31
N ALA A 108 -0.91 -0.53 4.63
CA ALA A 108 -1.42 0.49 5.53
C ALA A 108 -0.34 0.95 6.52
N ALA A 109 -0.45 2.20 6.96
CA ALA A 109 0.37 2.75 8.02
C ALA A 109 -0.51 3.43 9.07
N VAL A 110 -0.24 3.12 10.34
CA VAL A 110 -0.83 3.77 11.52
C VAL A 110 0.28 4.51 12.23
N VAL A 111 0.19 5.84 12.24
CA VAL A 111 1.28 6.71 12.70
C VAL A 111 0.85 7.55 13.89
N ARG A 112 1.71 7.63 14.91
CA ARG A 112 1.56 8.53 16.05
C ARG A 112 2.92 9.03 16.51
N GLY A 113 3.06 10.37 16.54
CA GLY A 113 4.38 10.97 16.82
C GLY A 113 5.42 10.52 15.81
N ASN A 114 6.49 9.91 16.30
CA ASN A 114 7.60 9.41 15.48
C ASN A 114 7.48 7.91 15.14
N GLU A 115 6.40 7.26 15.52
CA GLU A 115 6.26 5.81 15.40
C GLU A 115 5.20 5.46 14.38
N ALA A 116 5.51 4.49 13.51
CA ALA A 116 4.62 3.94 12.50
C ALA A 116 4.57 2.41 12.58
N VAL A 117 3.36 1.87 12.62
CA VAL A 117 3.09 0.46 12.40
C VAL A 117 2.58 0.30 10.97
N ILE A 118 3.27 -0.52 10.19
CA ILE A 118 2.93 -0.80 8.79
C ILE A 118 2.39 -2.22 8.69
N THR A 119 1.28 -2.38 7.98
CA THR A 119 0.64 -3.67 7.74
C THR A 119 0.59 -3.92 6.23
N ASN A 120 0.97 -5.13 5.81
CA ASN A 120 1.02 -5.48 4.39
C ASN A 120 0.38 -6.82 4.07
N VAL A 121 -0.39 -6.85 2.97
CA VAL A 121 -0.88 -8.03 2.26
C VAL A 121 -0.74 -7.77 0.76
N GLY A 122 0.07 -8.54 0.06
CA GLY A 122 0.32 -8.37 -1.38
C GLY A 122 1.68 -7.76 -1.68
N ASP A 123 1.79 -7.08 -2.81
CA ASP A 123 3.01 -6.48 -3.37
C ASP A 123 2.96 -4.95 -3.48
N SER A 124 1.90 -4.33 -2.97
CA SER A 124 1.91 -2.90 -2.67
C SER A 124 2.92 -2.62 -1.55
N ARG A 125 3.61 -1.49 -1.61
CA ARG A 125 4.82 -1.26 -0.81
C ARG A 125 4.73 -0.03 0.07
N ALA A 126 5.48 -0.06 1.17
CA ALA A 126 5.80 1.11 1.99
C ALA A 126 7.32 1.36 1.99
N TYR A 127 7.71 2.63 1.79
CA TYR A 127 9.10 3.09 1.79
C TYR A 127 9.30 4.15 2.86
N HIS A 128 10.36 4.01 3.63
CA HIS A 128 10.90 5.07 4.48
C HIS A 128 11.91 5.88 3.67
N ILE A 129 11.73 7.20 3.63
CA ILE A 129 12.57 8.12 2.84
C ILE A 129 13.08 9.23 3.74
N CYS A 130 14.38 9.47 3.70
CA CYS A 130 15.07 10.53 4.41
C CYS A 130 16.27 11.02 3.60
N GLU A 131 16.96 12.07 4.05
CA GLU A 131 18.14 12.61 3.36
C GLU A 131 19.26 11.58 3.16
N SER A 132 19.35 10.56 4.02
CA SER A 132 20.35 9.49 3.90
C SER A 132 19.98 8.41 2.88
N GLY A 133 18.75 8.37 2.38
CA GLY A 133 18.32 7.40 1.38
C GLY A 133 16.86 6.96 1.48
N ILE A 134 16.54 5.96 0.67
CA ILE A 134 15.24 5.29 0.63
C ILE A 134 15.41 3.83 1.04
N ARG A 135 14.47 3.31 1.83
CA ARG A 135 14.45 1.92 2.27
C ARG A 135 13.03 1.36 2.17
N ARG A 136 12.84 0.29 1.42
CA ARG A 136 11.60 -0.48 1.43
C ARG A 136 11.39 -1.07 2.84
N VAL A 137 10.24 -0.79 3.44
CA VAL A 137 9.86 -1.28 4.78
C VAL A 137 9.14 -2.62 4.68
N THR A 138 8.27 -2.76 3.70
CA THR A 138 7.48 -3.97 3.44
C THR A 138 8.25 -5.00 2.64
N LYS A 139 7.79 -6.25 2.70
CA LYS A 139 8.25 -7.35 1.87
C LYS A 139 7.09 -7.83 1.02
N ASP A 140 7.32 -8.02 -0.29
CA ASP A 140 6.26 -8.39 -1.22
C ASP A 140 5.80 -9.84 -1.01
N HIS A 141 4.51 -10.06 -1.01
CA HIS A 141 3.95 -11.40 -1.11
C HIS A 141 3.82 -11.79 -2.59
N SER A 142 4.96 -11.98 -3.25
CA SER A 142 5.04 -12.34 -4.67
C SER A 142 5.88 -13.61 -4.89
N LEU A 143 5.69 -14.24 -6.06
CA LEU A 143 6.49 -15.40 -6.44
C LEU A 143 7.98 -15.03 -6.55
N VAL A 144 8.27 -13.89 -7.19
CA VAL A 144 9.66 -13.46 -7.43
C VAL A 144 10.38 -13.10 -6.13
N GLU A 145 9.71 -12.50 -5.14
CA GLU A 145 10.29 -12.22 -3.82
C GLU A 145 10.69 -13.53 -3.12
N ARG A 146 9.84 -14.57 -3.22
CA ARG A 146 10.18 -15.90 -2.68
C ARG A 146 11.38 -16.53 -3.38
N MET A 147 11.50 -16.36 -4.70
CA MET A 147 12.66 -16.86 -5.47
C MET A 147 13.94 -16.11 -5.06
N VAL A 148 13.87 -14.82 -4.79
CA VAL A 148 15.01 -14.03 -4.26
C VAL A 148 15.41 -14.54 -2.87
N ASP A 149 14.44 -14.78 -1.98
CA ASP A 149 14.70 -15.31 -0.64
C ASP A 149 15.40 -16.68 -0.65
N HIS A 150 15.03 -17.54 -1.61
CA HIS A 150 15.65 -18.85 -1.75
C HIS A 150 17.01 -18.79 -2.47
N GLY A 151 17.36 -17.63 -3.05
CA GLY A 151 18.59 -17.47 -3.81
C GLY A 151 18.52 -18.02 -5.24
N ASP A 152 17.29 -18.29 -5.73
CA ASP A 152 17.07 -18.79 -7.09
C ASP A 152 17.33 -17.71 -8.15
N ILE A 153 17.02 -16.47 -7.82
CA ILE A 153 17.27 -15.27 -8.65
C ILE A 153 17.75 -14.09 -7.77
N THR A 154 18.41 -13.14 -8.40
CA THR A 154 18.78 -11.86 -7.77
C THR A 154 17.59 -10.90 -7.72
N ALA A 155 17.64 -9.88 -6.85
CA ALA A 155 16.64 -8.81 -6.81
C ALA A 155 16.56 -8.02 -8.13
N GLU A 156 17.66 -7.93 -8.88
CA GLU A 156 17.69 -7.29 -10.20
C GLU A 156 16.94 -8.15 -11.24
N GLU A 157 17.19 -9.46 -11.26
CA GLU A 157 16.48 -10.38 -12.16
C GLU A 157 14.99 -10.44 -11.86
N ALA A 158 14.57 -10.32 -10.59
CA ALA A 158 13.18 -10.29 -10.19
C ALA A 158 12.38 -9.15 -10.86
N ARG A 159 13.00 -7.98 -11.07
CA ARG A 159 12.36 -6.81 -11.71
C ARG A 159 11.89 -7.09 -13.15
N TYR A 160 12.60 -7.94 -13.87
CA TYR A 160 12.33 -8.27 -15.27
C TYR A 160 11.76 -9.67 -15.47
N HIS A 161 11.49 -10.39 -14.38
CA HIS A 161 10.99 -11.74 -14.44
C HIS A 161 9.57 -11.81 -15.05
N PRO A 162 9.26 -12.80 -15.95
CA PRO A 162 7.94 -12.90 -16.58
C PRO A 162 6.77 -12.98 -15.58
N ASN A 163 7.01 -13.58 -14.41
CA ASN A 163 6.02 -13.78 -13.35
C ASN A 163 6.13 -12.75 -12.21
N ARG A 164 6.72 -11.57 -12.46
CA ARG A 164 6.91 -10.57 -11.41
C ARG A 164 5.60 -10.07 -10.77
N ASN A 165 4.50 -10.11 -11.52
CA ASN A 165 3.18 -9.67 -11.06
C ASN A 165 2.35 -10.81 -10.40
N LEU A 166 2.95 -12.00 -10.17
CA LEU A 166 2.24 -13.09 -9.49
C LEU A 166 2.36 -12.93 -7.98
N ILE A 167 1.29 -12.43 -7.38
CA ILE A 167 1.18 -12.33 -5.92
C ILE A 167 0.79 -13.68 -5.31
N THR A 168 1.24 -13.90 -4.09
CA THR A 168 1.01 -15.15 -3.32
C THR A 168 0.06 -14.97 -2.14
N ARG A 169 -0.29 -13.72 -1.82
CA ARG A 169 -1.29 -13.36 -0.80
C ARG A 169 -2.08 -12.14 -1.25
N ALA A 170 -3.41 -12.21 -1.07
CA ALA A 170 -4.32 -11.09 -1.31
C ALA A 170 -5.57 -11.23 -0.42
N LEU A 171 -6.27 -10.14 -0.19
CA LEU A 171 -7.58 -10.13 0.44
C LEU A 171 -8.64 -10.60 -0.56
N GLY A 172 -9.65 -11.32 -0.07
CA GLY A 172 -10.80 -11.76 -0.87
C GLY A 172 -10.60 -13.10 -1.58
N VAL A 173 -9.37 -13.64 -1.63
CA VAL A 173 -9.05 -14.89 -2.31
C VAL A 173 -9.25 -16.10 -1.39
N ASP A 174 -8.68 -16.03 -0.20
CA ASP A 174 -8.77 -17.08 0.81
C ASP A 174 -9.61 -16.63 2.00
N SER A 175 -10.23 -17.59 2.71
CA SER A 175 -11.02 -17.30 3.91
C SER A 175 -10.21 -16.67 5.03
N ASN A 176 -8.92 -16.95 5.10
CA ASN A 176 -7.97 -16.38 6.04
C ASN A 176 -6.93 -15.58 5.28
N ALA A 177 -6.78 -14.30 5.60
CA ALA A 177 -5.72 -13.46 5.09
C ALA A 177 -4.70 -13.18 6.20
N GLU A 178 -3.48 -13.63 6.01
CA GLU A 178 -2.36 -13.33 6.91
C GLU A 178 -1.69 -12.04 6.45
N SER A 179 -1.57 -11.08 7.36
CA SER A 179 -0.85 -9.83 7.13
C SER A 179 0.50 -9.84 7.82
N ASP A 180 1.50 -9.25 7.19
CA ASP A 180 2.78 -8.96 7.81
C ASP A 180 2.75 -7.58 8.46
N GLY A 181 3.37 -7.45 9.65
CA GLY A 181 3.48 -6.21 10.40
C GLY A 181 4.93 -5.76 10.53
N PHE A 182 5.18 -4.48 10.28
CA PHE A 182 6.50 -3.85 10.37
C PHE A 182 6.44 -2.62 11.26
N PHE A 183 7.58 -2.26 11.83
CA PHE A 183 7.75 -1.04 12.62
C PHE A 183 8.73 -0.10 11.94
N CYS A 184 8.41 1.18 11.95
CA CYS A 184 9.26 2.22 11.40
C CYS A 184 9.24 3.44 12.33
N THR A 185 10.42 3.99 12.61
CA THR A 185 10.53 5.28 13.29
C THR A 185 10.74 6.35 12.22
N LEU A 186 9.96 7.42 12.29
CA LEU A 186 10.00 8.56 11.38
C LEU A 186 10.45 9.79 12.17
N GLN A 187 11.69 10.24 11.98
CA GLN A 187 12.14 11.48 12.61
C GLN A 187 11.43 12.70 11.98
N PRO A 188 11.39 13.84 12.67
CA PRO A 188 10.89 15.08 12.06
C PRO A 188 11.62 15.39 10.74
N GLY A 189 10.85 15.66 9.69
CA GLY A 189 11.35 15.88 8.34
C GLY A 189 11.36 14.64 7.45
N GLU A 190 11.28 13.43 8.00
CA GLU A 190 11.30 12.18 7.24
C GLU A 190 9.92 11.81 6.69
N PHE A 191 9.94 10.92 5.69
CA PHE A 191 8.75 10.56 4.92
C PHE A 191 8.47 9.06 4.96
N LEU A 192 7.18 8.73 4.82
CA LEU A 192 6.68 7.40 4.53
C LEU A 192 5.87 7.47 3.24
N LEU A 193 6.25 6.68 2.22
CA LEU A 193 5.54 6.56 0.96
C LEU A 193 4.90 5.17 0.87
N LEU A 194 3.57 5.13 0.71
CA LEU A 194 2.82 3.91 0.39
C LEU A 194 2.42 3.98 -1.07
N CYS A 195 2.56 2.87 -1.81
CA CYS A 195 2.18 2.86 -3.23
C CYS A 195 1.80 1.46 -3.73
N THR A 196 1.03 1.44 -4.83
CA THR A 196 0.76 0.24 -5.62
C THR A 196 1.94 -0.11 -6.52
N ASP A 197 1.92 -1.30 -7.10
CA ASP A 197 2.98 -1.81 -8.00
C ASP A 197 3.08 -0.99 -9.28
N GLY A 198 2.01 -0.32 -9.72
CA GLY A 198 2.05 0.60 -10.86
C GLY A 198 3.04 1.76 -10.68
N LEU A 199 3.27 2.23 -9.44
CA LEU A 199 4.36 3.15 -9.15
C LEU A 199 5.70 2.42 -9.02
N SER A 200 5.81 1.48 -8.09
CA SER A 200 7.09 0.83 -7.76
C SER A 200 7.63 -0.09 -8.85
N GLY A 201 6.79 -0.49 -9.81
CA GLY A 201 7.16 -1.25 -11.00
C GLY A 201 7.70 -0.39 -12.15
N THR A 202 7.43 0.91 -12.11
CA THR A 202 7.82 1.87 -13.17
C THR A 202 8.84 2.90 -12.69
N VAL A 203 8.71 3.41 -11.48
CA VAL A 203 9.61 4.42 -10.89
C VAL A 203 10.66 3.71 -10.03
N THR A 204 11.92 4.04 -10.22
CA THR A 204 13.01 3.47 -9.42
C THR A 204 13.08 4.09 -8.03
N ASP A 205 13.66 3.36 -7.06
CA ASP A 205 13.86 3.86 -5.70
C ASP A 205 14.65 5.19 -5.70
N GLN A 206 15.62 5.34 -6.61
CA GLN A 206 16.43 6.58 -6.70
C GLN A 206 15.61 7.77 -7.23
N GLU A 207 14.72 7.55 -8.18
CA GLU A 207 13.82 8.59 -8.69
C GLU A 207 12.81 8.99 -7.60
N MET A 208 12.23 8.01 -6.86
CA MET A 208 11.36 8.29 -5.72
C MET A 208 12.09 9.12 -4.65
N LEU A 209 13.31 8.71 -4.28
CA LEU A 209 14.14 9.45 -3.33
C LEU A 209 14.39 10.89 -3.78
N PHE A 210 14.81 11.05 -5.05
CA PHE A 210 15.14 12.36 -5.60
C PHE A 210 13.93 13.29 -5.56
N GLU A 211 12.79 12.84 -6.07
CA GLU A 211 11.58 13.66 -6.14
C GLU A 211 11.05 14.02 -4.75
N VAL A 212 11.07 13.09 -3.79
CA VAL A 212 10.56 13.36 -2.43
C VAL A 212 11.46 14.31 -1.67
N ILE A 213 12.78 14.16 -1.74
CA ILE A 213 13.71 14.96 -0.93
C ILE A 213 13.91 16.38 -1.51
N HIS A 214 13.94 16.52 -2.84
CA HIS A 214 14.25 17.81 -3.49
C HIS A 214 13.00 18.64 -3.82
N SER A 215 11.80 18.15 -3.49
CA SER A 215 10.58 18.90 -3.74
C SER A 215 10.31 19.93 -2.64
N GLU A 216 10.08 21.18 -3.06
CA GLU A 216 9.56 22.23 -2.16
C GLU A 216 8.05 22.05 -1.91
N ASP A 217 7.34 21.51 -2.91
CA ASP A 217 5.91 21.24 -2.87
C ASP A 217 5.64 19.77 -3.19
N HIS A 218 5.09 19.03 -2.20
CA HIS A 218 4.89 17.59 -2.30
C HIS A 218 3.63 17.19 -3.08
N ASP A 219 2.68 18.11 -3.34
CA ASP A 219 1.62 17.89 -4.33
C ASP A 219 2.25 17.74 -5.72
N THR A 220 3.12 18.67 -6.09
CA THR A 220 3.89 18.63 -7.33
C THR A 220 4.85 17.43 -7.37
N CYS A 221 5.39 17.00 -6.23
CA CYS A 221 6.24 15.80 -6.15
C CYS A 221 5.49 14.54 -6.62
N LEU A 222 4.28 14.30 -6.11
CA LEU A 222 3.49 13.14 -6.50
C LEU A 222 3.08 13.20 -7.98
N GLU A 223 2.76 14.39 -8.50
CA GLU A 223 2.50 14.57 -9.94
C GLU A 223 3.71 14.22 -10.80
N ARG A 224 4.93 14.63 -10.39
CA ARG A 224 6.17 14.26 -11.10
C ARG A 224 6.44 12.75 -11.06
N LEU A 225 6.19 12.09 -9.94
CA LEU A 225 6.28 10.62 -9.88
C LEU A 225 5.30 9.95 -10.85
N LEU A 226 4.07 10.49 -11.01
CA LEU A 226 3.13 10.04 -12.03
C LEU A 226 3.64 10.29 -13.45
N GLU A 227 4.25 11.45 -13.71
CA GLU A 227 4.83 11.76 -15.03
C GLU A 227 5.98 10.79 -15.38
N ILE A 228 6.84 10.45 -14.41
CA ILE A 228 7.88 9.44 -14.58
C ILE A 228 7.24 8.09 -14.91
N ALA A 229 6.23 7.64 -14.13
CA ALA A 229 5.51 6.40 -14.38
C ALA A 229 4.89 6.37 -15.79
N ARG A 230 4.25 7.46 -16.22
CA ARG A 230 3.68 7.61 -17.57
C ARG A 230 4.76 7.58 -18.65
N SER A 231 5.93 8.19 -18.44
CA SER A 231 7.04 8.15 -19.39
C SER A 231 7.59 6.73 -19.59
N GLN A 232 7.45 5.88 -18.57
CA GLN A 232 7.78 4.45 -18.59
C GLN A 232 6.62 3.57 -19.08
N GLY A 233 5.52 4.20 -19.59
CA GLY A 233 4.39 3.51 -20.19
C GLY A 233 3.20 3.26 -19.25
N ALA A 234 3.32 3.49 -17.94
CA ALA A 234 2.28 3.30 -16.92
C ALA A 234 1.30 2.15 -17.27
N PRO A 235 1.76 0.89 -17.29
CA PRO A 235 0.96 -0.25 -17.77
C PRO A 235 -0.18 -0.62 -16.83
N ASP A 236 -0.16 -0.10 -15.60
CA ASP A 236 -1.15 -0.33 -14.56
C ASP A 236 -1.66 0.98 -13.94
N ASN A 237 -2.66 0.83 -13.06
CA ASN A 237 -3.12 1.92 -12.20
C ASN A 237 -1.96 2.34 -11.25
N VAL A 238 -1.86 3.61 -10.95
CA VAL A 238 -0.78 4.15 -10.12
C VAL A 238 -1.39 4.91 -8.97
N THR A 239 -1.17 4.44 -7.74
CA THR A 239 -1.64 5.10 -6.53
C THR A 239 -0.52 5.26 -5.54
N ALA A 240 -0.41 6.44 -4.95
CA ALA A 240 0.57 6.75 -3.92
C ALA A 240 -0.01 7.65 -2.82
N VAL A 241 0.40 7.39 -1.59
CA VAL A 241 0.16 8.22 -0.41
C VAL A 241 1.51 8.57 0.21
N LEU A 242 1.82 9.84 0.30
CA LEU A 242 3.03 10.36 0.94
C LEU A 242 2.67 10.99 2.29
N LEU A 243 3.40 10.61 3.31
CA LEU A 243 3.30 11.15 4.66
C LEU A 243 4.63 11.78 5.04
N ARG A 244 4.62 12.98 5.61
CA ARG A 244 5.77 13.63 6.22
C ARG A 244 5.54 13.84 7.71
N ASN A 245 6.49 13.45 8.54
CA ASN A 245 6.53 13.83 9.94
C ASN A 245 7.11 15.24 10.05
N LEU A 246 6.42 16.16 10.78
CA LEU A 246 6.79 17.56 10.91
C LEU A 246 7.49 17.83 12.24
#